data_2e152756e529d037e6c2606ae11b2b3c
#
_entry.id   2e152756e529d037e6c2606ae11b2b3c
#
_cell.length_a   1.000
_cell.length_b   1.000
_cell.length_c   1.000
_cell.angle_alpha   90.00
_cell.angle_beta   90.00
_cell.angle_gamma   90.00
#
_symmetry.space_group_name_H-M   'P 1'
#
loop_
_entity.id
_entity.type
_entity.pdbx_description
1 polymer ?
#
loop_
_entity_poly.entity_id
_entity_poly.type
_entity_poly.pdbx_seq_one_letter_code
_entity_poly.pdbx_strand_id
1 'polypeptide(L)'
;GDMTIKKAKFLLSQSAFSAFPQQGMPEIAMAGKSNVGKSSLINGLTRNSKLARTSSEPGKTRLINYYLINEAFLLVDLPGYGFARAPKSEQQKWASMIEGFLTGSENLRHVFHLVDIRHQPTQEDQMMTEYLRHYEIPFSVIATKADKLSKAQRARAIQLICRTLAVQPW
;
A
#
# COMPACT_ATOMS: atom_id res chain seq x y z
N GLY A 1 5.33 23.58 -3.17
CA GLY A 1 5.50 23.45 -4.59
C GLY A 1 5.12 22.06 -5.10
N ASP A 2 4.86 22.00 -6.38
CA ASP A 2 4.50 20.72 -6.98
C ASP A 2 5.67 19.77 -6.96
N MET A 3 5.46 18.61 -6.36
CA MET A 3 6.48 17.58 -6.42
C MET A 3 6.34 16.83 -7.73
N THR A 4 7.34 16.97 -8.59
CA THR A 4 7.43 16.16 -9.81
C THR A 4 8.43 15.04 -9.55
N ILE A 5 8.04 13.82 -9.81
CA ILE A 5 8.96 12.69 -9.69
C ILE A 5 9.80 12.64 -10.94
N LYS A 6 11.08 12.94 -10.80
CA LYS A 6 12.06 12.96 -11.90
C LYS A 6 12.94 11.74 -11.92
N LYS A 7 13.23 11.18 -10.75
CA LYS A 7 14.08 9.98 -10.62
C LYS A 7 13.42 9.00 -9.68
N ALA A 8 13.37 7.76 -10.07
CA ALA A 8 12.88 6.68 -9.23
C ALA A 8 13.68 5.43 -9.51
N LYS A 9 14.19 4.79 -8.47
CA LYS A 9 14.92 3.54 -8.62
C LYS A 9 14.63 2.57 -7.49
N PHE A 10 14.63 1.29 -7.81
CA PHE A 10 14.53 0.24 -6.82
C PHE A 10 15.81 0.21 -5.97
N LEU A 11 15.65 0.15 -4.65
CA LEU A 11 16.78 0.03 -3.75
C LEU A 11 16.99 -1.39 -3.24
N LEU A 12 16.01 -1.92 -2.51
CA LEU A 12 16.14 -3.24 -1.93
C LEU A 12 14.78 -3.80 -1.55
N SER A 13 14.75 -5.09 -1.26
CA SER A 13 13.60 -5.78 -0.70
C SER A 13 13.97 -6.38 0.66
N GLN A 14 12.99 -6.47 1.55
CA GLN A 14 13.13 -7.16 2.83
C GLN A 14 12.10 -8.27 2.92
N SER A 15 12.53 -9.45 3.36
CA SER A 15 11.62 -10.57 3.63
C SER A 15 11.09 -10.55 5.07
N ALA A 16 11.68 -9.72 5.91
CA ALA A 16 11.20 -9.39 7.25
C ALA A 16 11.68 -7.98 7.54
N PHE A 17 10.88 -7.22 8.30
CA PHE A 17 11.26 -5.85 8.58
C PHE A 17 12.51 -5.78 9.43
N SER A 18 13.45 -4.92 9.04
CA SER A 18 14.57 -4.50 9.86
C SER A 18 14.85 -3.03 9.60
N ALA A 19 15.48 -2.35 10.57
CA ALA A 19 15.76 -0.94 10.46
C ALA A 19 16.58 -0.65 9.19
N PHE A 20 16.14 0.36 8.45
CA PHE A 20 16.78 0.71 7.20
C PHE A 20 18.01 1.59 7.47
N PRO A 21 19.15 1.28 6.81
CA PRO A 21 20.38 2.03 7.13
C PRO A 21 20.38 3.49 6.71
N GLN A 22 19.53 3.88 5.78
CA GLN A 22 19.42 5.29 5.35
C GLN A 22 18.54 6.07 6.31
N GLN A 23 19.07 6.38 7.47
CA GLN A 23 18.31 7.04 8.52
C GLN A 23 17.93 8.47 8.14
N GLY A 24 16.78 8.89 8.64
CA GLY A 24 16.29 10.26 8.46
C GLY A 24 15.57 10.52 7.17
N MET A 25 15.58 9.60 6.22
CA MET A 25 14.87 9.79 4.95
C MET A 25 13.38 9.49 5.15
N PRO A 26 12.49 10.46 4.82
CA PRO A 26 11.04 10.22 4.98
C PRO A 26 10.56 9.03 4.18
N GLU A 27 9.59 8.32 4.70
CA GLU A 27 8.97 7.18 4.03
C GLU A 27 7.49 7.42 3.83
N ILE A 28 7.02 7.08 2.63
CA ILE A 28 5.61 7.01 2.29
C ILE A 28 5.33 5.59 1.84
N ALA A 29 4.40 4.93 2.49
CA ALA A 29 4.12 3.53 2.22
C ALA A 29 2.81 3.37 1.46
N MET A 30 2.73 2.29 0.70
CA MET A 30 1.51 1.89 0.00
C MET A 30 1.11 0.49 0.45
N ALA A 31 -0.15 0.32 0.79
CA ALA A 31 -0.73 -0.94 1.22
C ALA A 31 -1.96 -1.25 0.38
N GLY A 32 -2.29 -2.52 0.26
CA GLY A 32 -3.48 -2.91 -0.46
C GLY A 32 -3.52 -4.41 -0.72
N LYS A 33 -4.70 -4.86 -1.10
CA LYS A 33 -4.93 -6.24 -1.50
C LYS A 33 -4.13 -6.56 -2.76
N SER A 34 -3.73 -7.81 -2.91
CA SER A 34 -3.10 -8.27 -4.16
C SER A 34 -3.99 -7.93 -5.35
N ASN A 35 -3.38 -7.44 -6.42
CA ASN A 35 -4.07 -7.05 -7.65
C ASN A 35 -4.96 -5.81 -7.51
N VAL A 36 -4.82 -5.04 -6.44
CA VAL A 36 -5.60 -3.81 -6.26
C VAL A 36 -5.19 -2.71 -7.25
N GLY A 37 -4.01 -2.82 -7.84
CA GLY A 37 -3.46 -1.82 -8.75
C GLY A 37 -2.29 -1.04 -8.15
N LYS A 38 -1.70 -1.56 -7.08
CA LYS A 38 -0.61 -0.88 -6.37
C LYS A 38 0.63 -0.71 -7.25
N SER A 39 1.08 -1.78 -7.90
CA SER A 39 2.24 -1.71 -8.81
C SER A 39 1.97 -0.79 -9.99
N SER A 40 0.76 -0.84 -10.54
CA SER A 40 0.38 0.04 -11.64
C SER A 40 0.41 1.50 -11.22
N LEU A 41 -0.04 1.80 -10.00
CA LEU A 41 0.00 3.17 -9.48
C LEU A 41 1.45 3.63 -9.28
N ILE A 42 2.29 2.80 -8.70
CA ILE A 42 3.72 3.12 -8.51
C ILE A 42 4.38 3.39 -9.86
N ASN A 43 4.15 2.52 -10.83
CA ASN A 43 4.75 2.67 -12.17
C ASN A 43 4.23 3.93 -12.85
N GLY A 44 2.94 4.25 -12.70
CA GLY A 44 2.34 5.44 -13.27
C GLY A 44 2.90 6.72 -12.67
N LEU A 45 3.01 6.78 -11.34
CA LEU A 45 3.54 7.94 -10.63
C LEU A 45 5.01 8.20 -10.96
N THR A 46 5.77 7.13 -11.14
CA THR A 46 7.21 7.23 -11.43
C THR A 46 7.51 7.30 -12.93
N ARG A 47 6.50 7.14 -13.77
CA ARG A 47 6.64 7.08 -15.24
C ARG A 47 7.62 6.01 -15.67
N ASN A 48 7.63 4.90 -14.97
CA ASN A 48 8.51 3.77 -15.26
C ASN A 48 7.69 2.49 -15.19
N SER A 49 7.28 1.97 -16.34
CA SER A 49 6.40 0.82 -16.45
C SER A 49 7.02 -0.49 -15.95
N LYS A 50 8.31 -0.48 -15.65
CA LYS A 50 9.03 -1.68 -15.20
C LYS A 50 9.58 -1.56 -13.78
N LEU A 51 9.34 -0.44 -13.11
CA LEU A 51 9.92 -0.21 -11.79
C LEU A 51 9.37 -1.19 -10.76
N ALA A 52 8.05 -1.26 -10.63
CA ALA A 52 7.39 -2.21 -9.73
C ALA A 52 6.80 -3.36 -10.55
N ARG A 53 6.98 -4.57 -10.06
CA ARG A 53 6.47 -5.76 -10.74
C ARG A 53 4.98 -5.88 -10.52
N THR A 54 4.26 -6.19 -11.60
CA THR A 54 2.82 -6.41 -11.55
C THR A 54 2.47 -7.89 -11.34
N SER A 55 3.44 -8.72 -11.02
CA SER A 55 3.22 -10.15 -10.83
C SER A 55 2.24 -10.39 -9.71
N SER A 56 1.27 -11.23 -9.96
CA SER A 56 0.14 -11.48 -9.10
C SER A 56 0.04 -12.95 -8.70
N GLU A 57 1.12 -13.72 -8.79
CA GLU A 57 1.04 -15.12 -8.43
C GLU A 57 0.90 -15.28 -6.92
N PRO A 58 -0.24 -15.82 -6.44
CA PRO A 58 -0.42 -16.10 -5.03
C PRO A 58 0.63 -17.11 -4.55
N GLY A 59 1.09 -16.94 -3.34
CA GLY A 59 2.02 -17.87 -2.71
C GLY A 59 3.49 -17.60 -2.99
N LYS A 60 3.83 -16.59 -3.76
CA LYS A 60 5.23 -16.18 -3.89
C LYS A 60 5.67 -15.37 -2.68
N THR A 61 6.97 -15.30 -2.50
CA THR A 61 7.58 -14.61 -1.35
C THR A 61 7.05 -13.20 -1.24
N ARG A 62 6.50 -12.85 -0.08
CA ARG A 62 6.04 -11.50 0.22
C ARG A 62 7.23 -10.68 0.68
N LEU A 63 7.35 -9.49 0.08
CA LEU A 63 8.49 -8.62 0.34
C LEU A 63 8.01 -7.20 0.60
N ILE A 64 8.79 -6.49 1.42
CA ILE A 64 8.69 -5.05 1.52
C ILE A 64 9.69 -4.50 0.51
N ASN A 65 9.21 -3.73 -0.47
CA ASN A 65 10.07 -3.19 -1.53
C ASN A 65 10.26 -1.70 -1.32
N TYR A 66 11.52 -1.26 -1.42
CA TYR A 66 11.89 0.14 -1.20
C TYR A 66 12.37 0.75 -2.51
N TYR A 67 11.79 1.90 -2.83
CA TYR A 67 12.16 2.69 -4.01
C TYR A 67 12.62 4.07 -3.56
N LEU A 68 13.74 4.54 -4.10
CA LEU A 68 14.25 5.87 -3.84
C LEU A 68 13.66 6.84 -4.86
N ILE A 69 13.00 7.88 -4.37
CA ILE A 69 12.29 8.86 -5.21
C ILE A 69 12.97 10.21 -5.09
N ASN A 70 13.44 10.74 -6.22
CA ASN A 70 14.09 12.05 -6.30
C ASN A 70 15.25 12.21 -5.33
N GLU A 71 15.84 11.11 -4.87
CA GLU A 71 16.87 11.13 -3.84
C GLU A 71 16.41 11.85 -2.56
N ALA A 72 15.10 12.00 -2.39
CA ALA A 72 14.49 12.79 -1.32
C ALA A 72 13.69 11.98 -0.32
N PHE A 73 13.04 10.90 -0.76
CA PHE A 73 12.23 10.06 0.12
C PHE A 73 12.16 8.64 -0.41
N LEU A 74 11.70 7.75 0.46
CA LEU A 74 11.49 6.34 0.11
C LEU A 74 10.01 6.08 -0.10
N LEU A 75 9.69 5.45 -1.20
CA LEU A 75 8.37 4.88 -1.43
C LEU A 75 8.46 3.41 -1.02
N VAL A 76 7.62 3.00 -0.07
CA VAL A 76 7.68 1.67 0.50
C VAL A 76 6.45 0.89 0.04
N ASP A 77 6.68 -0.14 -0.75
CA ASP A 77 5.64 -1.01 -1.25
C ASP A 77 5.47 -2.18 -0.27
N LEU A 78 4.41 -2.12 0.54
CA LEU A 78 4.14 -3.16 1.53
C LEU A 78 3.57 -4.40 0.85
N PRO A 79 3.82 -5.60 1.40
CA PRO A 79 3.33 -6.83 0.78
C PRO A 79 1.82 -6.86 0.72
N GLY A 80 1.30 -7.30 -0.43
CA GLY A 80 -0.14 -7.42 -0.63
C GLY A 80 -0.77 -8.50 0.25
N TYR A 81 -2.07 -8.40 0.45
CA TYR A 81 -2.84 -9.35 1.26
C TYR A 81 -4.06 -9.85 0.47
N GLY A 82 -4.96 -10.58 1.13
CA GLY A 82 -6.19 -11.06 0.50
C GLY A 82 -6.11 -12.48 -0.03
N PHE A 83 -5.17 -13.25 0.49
CA PHE A 83 -5.04 -14.65 0.11
C PHE A 83 -5.88 -15.50 1.05
N ALA A 84 -7.21 -15.50 0.85
CA ALA A 84 -8.16 -16.19 1.71
C ALA A 84 -7.86 -17.69 1.84
N ARG A 85 -7.21 -18.27 0.83
CA ARG A 85 -6.84 -19.69 0.83
C ARG A 85 -5.39 -19.93 1.24
N ALA A 86 -4.68 -18.88 1.61
CA ALA A 86 -3.30 -19.03 2.05
C ALA A 86 -3.27 -19.73 3.43
N PRO A 87 -2.25 -20.56 3.70
CA PRO A 87 -2.07 -21.12 5.02
C PRO A 87 -1.97 -20.03 6.09
N LYS A 88 -2.40 -20.37 7.31
CA LYS A 88 -2.33 -19.42 8.43
C LYS A 88 -0.92 -18.94 8.68
N SER A 89 0.09 -19.77 8.44
CA SER A 89 1.50 -19.39 8.58
C SER A 89 1.86 -18.22 7.65
N GLU A 90 1.33 -18.22 6.43
CA GLU A 90 1.58 -17.13 5.48
C GLU A 90 0.85 -15.85 5.89
N GLN A 91 -0.37 -15.98 6.40
CA GLN A 91 -1.12 -14.83 6.90
C GLN A 91 -0.42 -14.20 8.10
N GLN A 92 0.09 -15.03 9.02
CA GLN A 92 0.84 -14.56 10.18
C GLN A 92 2.15 -13.88 9.78
N LYS A 93 2.80 -14.41 8.77
CA LYS A 93 4.02 -13.82 8.24
C LYS A 93 3.76 -12.42 7.68
N TRP A 94 2.69 -12.27 6.91
CA TRP A 94 2.28 -10.98 6.40
C TRP A 94 1.99 -10.01 7.55
N ALA A 95 1.21 -10.43 8.54
CA ALA A 95 0.87 -9.60 9.68
C ALA A 95 2.11 -9.16 10.46
N SER A 96 3.06 -10.08 10.68
CA SER A 96 4.32 -9.74 11.34
C SER A 96 5.11 -8.70 10.57
N MET A 97 5.17 -8.81 9.26
CA MET A 97 5.88 -7.83 8.43
C MET A 97 5.24 -6.46 8.52
N ILE A 98 3.91 -6.39 8.44
CA ILE A 98 3.17 -5.11 8.51
C ILE A 98 3.35 -4.49 9.89
N GLU A 99 3.10 -5.24 10.95
CA GLU A 99 3.24 -4.72 12.31
C GLU A 99 4.67 -4.29 12.60
N GLY A 100 5.65 -5.09 12.17
CA GLY A 100 7.06 -4.77 12.33
C GLY A 100 7.41 -3.45 11.64
N PHE A 101 6.92 -3.26 10.42
CA PHE A 101 7.15 -2.03 9.68
C PHE A 101 6.46 -0.83 10.36
N LEU A 102 5.17 -0.95 10.67
CA LEU A 102 4.40 0.16 11.25
C LEU A 102 4.92 0.59 12.62
N THR A 103 5.42 -0.34 13.41
CA THR A 103 5.94 -0.03 14.76
C THR A 103 7.43 0.30 14.74
N GLY A 104 8.18 -0.23 13.77
CA GLY A 104 9.64 -0.11 13.75
C GLY A 104 10.19 0.99 12.88
N SER A 105 9.43 1.47 11.88
CA SER A 105 9.91 2.54 11.03
C SER A 105 9.77 3.89 11.74
N GLU A 106 10.88 4.54 11.99
CA GLU A 106 10.91 5.85 12.64
C GLU A 106 10.65 6.99 11.68
N ASN A 107 10.70 6.73 10.38
CA ASN A 107 10.64 7.75 9.35
C ASN A 107 9.36 7.71 8.52
N LEU A 108 8.42 6.82 8.88
CA LEU A 108 7.15 6.72 8.18
C LEU A 108 6.30 7.97 8.41
N ARG A 109 5.89 8.61 7.33
CA ARG A 109 5.11 9.85 7.37
C ARG A 109 3.65 9.64 7.03
N HIS A 110 3.36 8.72 6.11
CA HIS A 110 2.01 8.53 5.61
C HIS A 110 1.88 7.17 4.94
N VAL A 111 0.68 6.58 5.00
CA VAL A 111 0.36 5.35 4.27
C VAL A 111 -0.81 5.63 3.33
N PHE A 112 -0.66 5.27 2.07
CA PHE A 112 -1.76 5.23 1.13
C PHE A 112 -2.31 3.82 1.10
N HIS A 113 -3.56 3.67 1.52
CA HIS A 113 -4.25 2.39 1.54
C HIS A 113 -5.16 2.30 0.31
N LEU A 114 -4.80 1.42 -0.61
CA LEU A 114 -5.50 1.27 -1.88
C LEU A 114 -6.60 0.22 -1.77
N VAL A 115 -7.78 0.56 -2.27
CA VAL A 115 -8.92 -0.36 -2.35
C VAL A 115 -9.51 -0.31 -3.75
N ASP A 116 -10.00 -1.44 -4.24
CA ASP A 116 -10.62 -1.53 -5.56
C ASP A 116 -12.03 -0.97 -5.47
N ILE A 117 -12.31 0.11 -6.21
CA ILE A 117 -13.59 0.82 -6.13
C ILE A 117 -14.78 -0.05 -6.53
N ARG A 118 -14.53 -1.11 -7.31
CA ARG A 118 -15.60 -1.98 -7.83
C ARG A 118 -16.21 -2.88 -6.77
N HIS A 119 -15.57 -3.04 -5.63
CA HIS A 119 -15.96 -4.00 -4.61
C HIS A 119 -16.08 -3.35 -3.24
N GLN A 120 -16.93 -3.92 -2.39
CA GLN A 120 -16.94 -3.54 -0.99
C GLN A 120 -15.59 -3.91 -0.37
N PRO A 121 -15.00 -3.05 0.47
CA PRO A 121 -13.76 -3.42 1.16
C PRO A 121 -13.90 -4.74 1.90
N THR A 122 -12.87 -5.55 1.80
CA THR A 122 -12.83 -6.87 2.42
C THR A 122 -12.54 -6.77 3.92
N GLN A 123 -12.64 -7.91 4.62
CA GLN A 123 -12.22 -7.98 6.02
C GLN A 123 -10.76 -7.62 6.20
N GLU A 124 -9.91 -8.06 5.26
CA GLU A 124 -8.49 -7.74 5.30
C GLU A 124 -8.24 -6.25 5.07
N ASP A 125 -9.03 -5.61 4.20
CA ASP A 125 -8.97 -4.16 4.03
C ASP A 125 -9.31 -3.44 5.34
N GLN A 126 -10.35 -3.91 6.02
CA GLN A 126 -10.75 -3.35 7.32
C GLN A 126 -9.68 -3.58 8.38
N MET A 127 -9.08 -4.76 8.40
CA MET A 127 -8.00 -5.09 9.31
C MET A 127 -6.79 -4.18 9.09
N MET A 128 -6.44 -3.92 7.84
CA MET A 128 -5.34 -3.02 7.53
C MET A 128 -5.62 -1.61 8.04
N THR A 129 -6.84 -1.12 7.84
CA THR A 129 -7.24 0.20 8.35
C THR A 129 -7.16 0.24 9.88
N GLU A 130 -7.58 -0.84 10.55
CA GLU A 130 -7.51 -0.92 12.02
C GLU A 130 -6.06 -0.92 12.52
N TYR A 131 -5.14 -1.59 11.83
CA TYR A 131 -3.72 -1.51 12.17
C TYR A 131 -3.23 -0.06 12.09
N LEU A 132 -3.60 0.65 11.04
CA LEU A 132 -3.17 2.05 10.87
C LEU A 132 -3.70 2.94 11.99
N ARG A 133 -4.96 2.73 12.39
CA ARG A 133 -5.55 3.48 13.51
C ARG A 133 -4.90 3.12 14.84
N HIS A 134 -4.72 1.83 15.08
CA HIS A 134 -4.16 1.34 16.33
C HIS A 134 -2.77 1.91 16.59
N TYR A 135 -1.94 1.97 15.57
CA TYR A 135 -0.59 2.51 15.67
C TYR A 135 -0.51 4.00 15.39
N GLU A 136 -1.67 4.65 15.23
CA GLU A 136 -1.76 6.11 15.01
C GLU A 136 -0.93 6.58 13.83
N ILE A 137 -0.97 5.81 12.73
CA ILE A 137 -0.26 6.13 11.50
C ILE A 137 -1.17 7.00 10.63
N PRO A 138 -0.72 8.19 10.20
CA PRO A 138 -1.50 8.97 9.24
C PRO A 138 -1.69 8.19 7.94
N PHE A 139 -2.92 8.16 7.43
CA PHE A 139 -3.20 7.43 6.20
C PHE A 139 -4.31 8.09 5.40
N SER A 140 -4.33 7.75 4.12
CA SER A 140 -5.41 8.11 3.20
C SER A 140 -5.83 6.87 2.44
N VAL A 141 -7.12 6.74 2.18
CA VAL A 141 -7.64 5.64 1.37
C VAL A 141 -7.74 6.14 -0.08
N ILE A 142 -7.20 5.36 -1.00
CA ILE A 142 -7.26 5.65 -2.44
C ILE A 142 -8.07 4.56 -3.11
N ALA A 143 -9.16 4.96 -3.77
CA ALA A 143 -9.96 4.03 -4.56
C ALA A 143 -9.34 3.88 -5.95
N THR A 144 -9.00 2.66 -6.31
CA THR A 144 -8.38 2.35 -7.61
C THR A 144 -9.42 1.89 -8.61
N LYS A 145 -9.06 1.88 -9.89
CA LYS A 145 -9.89 1.37 -10.99
C LYS A 145 -11.19 2.15 -11.18
N ALA A 146 -11.17 3.44 -10.86
CA ALA A 146 -12.34 4.31 -10.97
C ALA A 146 -12.85 4.41 -12.41
N ASP A 147 -11.97 4.23 -13.39
CA ASP A 147 -12.32 4.23 -14.81
C ASP A 147 -13.27 3.10 -15.19
N LYS A 148 -13.39 2.07 -14.36
CA LYS A 148 -14.29 0.94 -14.61
C LYS A 148 -15.75 1.24 -14.25
N LEU A 149 -16.01 2.37 -13.59
CA LEU A 149 -17.37 2.72 -13.12
C LEU A 149 -17.83 4.05 -13.72
N SER A 150 -19.15 4.19 -13.88
CA SER A 150 -19.75 5.46 -14.23
C SER A 150 -19.62 6.45 -13.08
N LYS A 151 -19.87 7.75 -13.36
CA LYS A 151 -19.79 8.78 -12.33
C LYS A 151 -20.73 8.50 -11.15
N ALA A 152 -21.97 8.08 -11.45
CA ALA A 152 -22.96 7.77 -10.41
C ALA A 152 -22.54 6.55 -9.59
N GLN A 153 -22.01 5.51 -10.27
CA GLN A 153 -21.51 4.31 -9.59
C GLN A 153 -20.32 4.64 -8.71
N ARG A 154 -19.42 5.51 -9.16
CA ARG A 154 -18.25 5.94 -8.36
C ARG A 154 -18.69 6.63 -7.08
N ALA A 155 -19.66 7.52 -7.15
CA ALA A 155 -20.15 8.24 -5.97
C ALA A 155 -20.68 7.26 -4.91
N ARG A 156 -21.49 6.29 -5.35
CA ARG A 156 -22.04 5.28 -4.44
C ARG A 156 -20.96 4.38 -3.84
N ALA A 157 -20.00 3.99 -4.69
CA ALA A 157 -18.89 3.13 -4.25
C ALA A 157 -18.03 3.83 -3.19
N ILE A 158 -17.72 5.11 -3.40
CA ILE A 158 -16.93 5.90 -2.44
C ILE A 158 -17.68 5.99 -1.10
N GLN A 159 -18.98 6.22 -1.11
CA GLN A 159 -19.79 6.25 0.12
C GLN A 159 -19.71 4.92 0.86
N LEU A 160 -19.80 3.80 0.13
CA LEU A 160 -19.72 2.48 0.72
C LEU A 160 -18.33 2.23 1.34
N ILE A 161 -17.28 2.60 0.62
CA ILE A 161 -15.91 2.47 1.11
C ILE A 161 -15.73 3.28 2.40
N CYS A 162 -16.18 4.54 2.40
CA CYS A 162 -16.05 5.40 3.57
C CYS A 162 -16.78 4.84 4.78
N ARG A 163 -17.98 4.30 4.58
CA ARG A 163 -18.74 3.69 5.69
C ARG A 163 -18.07 2.41 6.17
N THR A 164 -17.64 1.56 5.26
CA THR A 164 -17.05 0.26 5.61
C THR A 164 -15.74 0.42 6.37
N LEU A 165 -14.90 1.36 5.95
CA LEU A 165 -13.60 1.60 6.57
C LEU A 165 -13.66 2.67 7.66
N ALA A 166 -14.82 3.29 7.87
CA ALA A 166 -15.03 4.36 8.84
C ALA A 166 -14.05 5.53 8.62
N VAL A 167 -13.96 5.98 7.37
CA VAL A 167 -13.15 7.13 6.99
C VAL A 167 -14.05 8.21 6.41
N GLN A 168 -13.58 9.45 6.49
CA GLN A 168 -14.35 10.60 5.99
C GLN A 168 -14.08 10.79 4.50
N PRO A 169 -15.11 11.04 3.69
CA PRO A 169 -14.91 11.53 2.34
C PRO A 169 -14.52 13.00 2.42
N TRP A 170 -13.80 13.44 1.41
CA TRP A 170 -13.49 14.87 1.41
C TRP A 170 -13.26 15.42 0.04
#